data_1d379f981e2a3cbaa14726339d738c91
#
_entry.id   1d379f981e2a3cbaa14726339d738c91
#
_cell.length_a   1.000
_cell.length_b   1.000
_cell.length_c   1.000
_cell.angle_alpha   90.00
_cell.angle_beta   90.00
_cell.angle_gamma   90.00
#
_symmetry.space_group_name_H-M   'P 1'
#
loop_
_entity.id
_entity.type
_entity.pdbx_description
1 polymer ?
#
loop_
_entity_poly.entity_id
_entity_poly.type
_entity_poly.pdbx_seq_one_letter_code
_entity_poly.pdbx_strand_id
1 'polypeptide(L)'
;MAKSDKPRPPVTQADSWAKITVVLLDRHVAYLDRIAVDIRLEHGFAISRAELIRSLIEAAIKSGLVLSDSADMKQMVEMLRDVWSGKPKRKR
;
A
#
# COMPACT_ATOMS: atom_id res chain seq x y z
N MET A 1 23.53 8.38 14.03
CA MET A 1 23.20 8.38 13.80
C MET A 1 22.66 8.25 13.58
N ALA A 2 22.62 8.26 13.40
CA ALA A 2 22.01 8.23 13.09
C ALA A 2 21.60 7.95 12.53
N LYS A 3 21.40 7.67 12.15
CA LYS A 3 21.03 7.52 11.57
C LYS A 3 20.18 7.47 11.34
N SER A 4 19.89 7.49 11.18
CA SER A 4 19.15 7.51 10.79
C SER A 4 18.47 8.01 10.38
N ASP A 5 18.10 8.30 10.15
CA ASP A 5 17.49 8.90 9.73
C ASP A 5 17.45 9.02 8.66
N LYS A 6 17.59 8.86 8.04
CA LYS A 6 17.65 9.06 7.01
C LYS A 6 17.00 8.46 6.22
N PRO A 7 16.64 8.65 5.54
CA PRO A 7 15.87 8.18 4.71
C PRO A 7 16.25 7.15 4.01
N ARG A 8 16.09 6.67 3.68
CA ARG A 8 16.36 5.83 3.13
C ARG A 8 16.44 5.57 2.07
N PRO A 9 16.76 5.32 1.78
CA PRO A 9 17.10 5.13 0.66
C PRO A 9 16.67 4.06 0.11
N PRO A 10 16.76 3.82 -0.56
CA PRO A 10 16.31 2.91 -1.26
C PRO A 10 16.75 1.78 -1.01
N VAL A 11 16.66 1.45 -0.88
CA VAL A 11 16.86 0.51 -0.73
C VAL A 11 17.26 -0.42 -1.28
N THR A 12 17.67 -0.61 -1.58
CA THR A 12 18.12 -1.42 -2.33
C THR A 12 18.48 -2.52 -1.72
N GLN A 13 19.16 -2.71 -1.21
CA GLN A 13 19.59 -3.81 -0.79
C GLN A 13 18.78 -4.33 0.17
N ALA A 14 19.04 -4.91 0.95
CA ALA A 14 18.28 -5.53 1.88
C ALA A 14 17.52 -4.53 2.55
N ASP A 15 16.28 -4.54 2.43
CA ASP A 15 15.45 -3.60 3.10
C ASP A 15 15.45 -3.88 4.57
N SER A 16 15.63 -2.88 5.36
CA SER A 16 15.48 -3.02 6.79
C SER A 16 14.03 -2.91 7.16
N TRP A 17 13.66 -3.53 8.24
CA TRP A 17 12.30 -3.44 8.74
C TRP A 17 12.16 -2.26 9.66
N ALA A 18 11.08 -1.56 9.53
CA ALA A 18 10.76 -0.47 10.43
C ALA A 18 9.37 -0.74 10.98
N LYS A 19 9.21 -0.48 12.26
CA LYS A 19 7.92 -0.71 12.89
C LYS A 19 7.21 0.62 13.04
N ILE A 20 6.06 0.74 12.44
CA ILE A 20 5.27 1.96 12.56
C ILE A 20 3.86 1.59 12.98
N THR A 21 3.18 2.54 13.57
CA THR A 21 1.81 2.34 14.00
C THR A 21 0.90 3.21 13.16
N VAL A 22 -0.18 2.62 12.69
CA VAL A 22 -1.14 3.33 11.86
C VAL A 22 -2.51 3.16 12.44
N VAL A 23 -3.27 4.24 12.47
CA VAL A 23 -4.66 4.19 12.92
C VAL A 23 -5.54 4.06 11.71
N LEU A 24 -6.38 3.04 11.70
CA LEU A 24 -7.29 2.78 10.60
C LEU A 24 -8.72 2.86 11.08
N LEU A 25 -9.62 3.14 10.16
CA LEU A 25 -11.02 3.09 10.46
C LEU A 25 -11.46 1.63 10.56
N ASP A 26 -12.53 1.39 11.29
CA ASP A 26 -13.03 0.03 11.44
C ASP A 26 -13.31 -0.61 10.09
N ARG A 27 -13.84 0.14 9.15
CA ARG A 27 -14.13 -0.43 7.83
C ARG A 27 -12.87 -0.79 7.06
N HIS A 28 -11.76 -0.11 7.34
CA HIS A 28 -10.50 -0.47 6.71
C HIS A 28 -10.02 -1.81 7.25
N VAL A 29 -10.15 -2.01 8.55
CA VAL A 29 -9.74 -3.26 9.15
C VAL A 29 -10.62 -4.40 8.64
N ALA A 30 -11.92 -4.16 8.56
CA ALA A 30 -12.84 -5.16 8.06
C ALA A 30 -12.53 -5.55 6.62
N TYR A 31 -12.15 -4.59 5.82
CA TYR A 31 -11.77 -4.85 4.44
C TYR A 31 -10.56 -5.77 4.36
N LEU A 32 -9.54 -5.46 5.15
CA LEU A 32 -8.34 -6.29 5.15
C LEU A 32 -8.64 -7.70 5.64
N ASP A 33 -9.44 -7.81 6.67
CA ASP A 33 -9.78 -9.13 7.22
C ASP A 33 -10.58 -9.94 6.22
N ARG A 34 -11.46 -9.28 5.47
CA ARG A 34 -12.24 -9.96 4.47
C ARG A 34 -11.35 -10.55 3.38
N ILE A 35 -10.38 -9.77 2.94
CA ILE A 35 -9.44 -10.24 1.92
C ILE A 35 -8.67 -11.44 2.45
N ALA A 36 -8.24 -11.36 3.70
CA ALA A 36 -7.47 -12.45 4.28
C ALA A 36 -8.28 -13.74 4.33
N VAL A 37 -9.55 -13.64 4.66
CA VAL A 37 -10.42 -14.80 4.69
C VAL A 37 -10.60 -15.37 3.30
N ASP A 38 -10.85 -14.51 2.33
CA ASP A 38 -11.08 -14.96 0.96
C ASP A 38 -9.84 -15.65 0.40
N ILE A 39 -8.66 -15.14 0.68
CA ILE A 39 -7.43 -15.74 0.21
C ILE A 39 -7.27 -17.12 0.83
N ARG A 40 -7.57 -17.22 2.12
CA ARG A 40 -7.44 -18.49 2.78
C ARG A 40 -8.38 -19.52 2.21
N LEU A 41 -9.60 -19.12 1.93
CA LEU A 41 -10.60 -20.02 1.38
C LEU A 41 -10.28 -20.44 -0.04
N GLU A 42 -9.76 -19.51 -0.85
CA GLU A 42 -9.52 -19.82 -2.24
C GLU A 42 -8.16 -20.43 -2.50
N HIS A 43 -7.16 -20.04 -1.73
CA HIS A 43 -5.80 -20.46 -2.02
C HIS A 43 -5.15 -21.22 -0.88
N GLY A 44 -5.79 -21.27 0.27
CA GLY A 44 -5.34 -22.11 1.36
C GLY A 44 -4.17 -21.58 2.16
N PHE A 45 -3.78 -20.33 2.00
CA PHE A 45 -2.69 -19.85 2.82
C PHE A 45 -3.13 -18.66 3.66
N ALA A 46 -2.44 -18.48 4.77
CA ALA A 46 -2.76 -17.41 5.69
C ALA A 46 -1.95 -16.17 5.31
N ILE A 47 -2.61 -15.02 5.36
CA ILE A 47 -1.93 -13.77 5.10
C ILE A 47 -2.37 -12.80 6.19
N SER A 48 -1.43 -11.99 6.66
CA SER A 48 -1.70 -11.09 7.75
C SER A 48 -2.11 -9.71 7.21
N ARG A 49 -2.68 -8.90 8.10
CA ARG A 49 -3.00 -7.52 7.74
C ARG A 49 -1.75 -6.79 7.29
N ALA A 50 -0.65 -7.00 7.98
CA ALA A 50 0.60 -6.33 7.63
C ALA A 50 1.04 -6.70 6.24
N GLU A 51 0.92 -7.97 5.89
CA GLU A 51 1.31 -8.41 4.55
C GLU A 51 0.43 -7.80 3.49
N LEU A 52 -0.86 -7.70 3.76
CA LEU A 52 -1.77 -7.07 2.83
C LEU A 52 -1.43 -5.60 2.63
N ILE A 53 -1.15 -4.91 3.72
CA ILE A 53 -0.80 -3.50 3.65
C ILE A 53 0.50 -3.32 2.86
N ARG A 54 1.49 -4.17 3.12
CA ARG A 54 2.75 -4.08 2.40
C ARG A 54 2.54 -4.34 0.91
N SER A 55 1.65 -5.27 0.58
CA SER A 55 1.37 -5.55 -0.82
C SER A 55 0.75 -4.36 -1.52
N LEU A 56 -0.15 -3.68 -0.84
CA LEU A 56 -0.78 -2.50 -1.41
C LEU A 56 0.23 -1.39 -1.62
N ILE A 57 1.12 -1.21 -0.67
CA ILE A 57 2.16 -0.20 -0.80
C ILE A 57 3.10 -0.56 -1.94
N GLU A 58 3.48 -1.82 -2.02
CA GLU A 58 4.37 -2.26 -3.07
C GLU A 58 3.74 -2.03 -4.45
N ALA A 59 2.45 -2.30 -4.56
CA ALA A 59 1.75 -2.06 -5.81
C ALA A 59 1.76 -0.57 -6.17
N ALA A 60 1.59 0.28 -5.18
CA ALA A 60 1.61 1.72 -5.42
C ALA A 60 2.98 2.16 -5.90
N ILE A 61 4.04 1.61 -5.29
CA ILE A 61 5.39 1.94 -5.72
C ILE A 61 5.61 1.52 -7.16
N LYS A 62 5.21 0.30 -7.49
CA LYS A 62 5.45 -0.24 -8.81
C LYS A 62 4.57 0.37 -9.89
N SER A 63 3.48 0.99 -9.49
CA SER A 63 2.60 1.60 -10.47
C SER A 63 3.21 2.86 -11.10
N GLY A 64 4.23 3.40 -10.46
CA GLY A 64 4.84 4.62 -10.96
C GLY A 64 4.03 5.86 -10.71
N LEU A 65 2.97 5.73 -9.93
CA LEU A 65 2.10 6.85 -9.66
C LEU A 65 2.79 7.86 -8.76
N VAL A 66 2.68 9.12 -9.11
CA VAL A 66 3.29 10.17 -8.29
C VAL A 66 2.23 10.71 -7.35
N LEU A 67 2.11 10.08 -6.20
CA LEU A 67 1.07 10.44 -5.24
C LEU A 67 1.26 11.81 -4.65
N SER A 68 2.49 12.32 -4.68
CA SER A 68 2.75 13.66 -4.17
C SER A 68 2.10 14.73 -5.03
N ASP A 69 1.58 14.37 -6.20
CA ASP A 69 0.83 15.32 -7.01
C ASP A 69 -0.58 15.51 -6.48
N SER A 70 -1.03 14.67 -5.55
CA SER A 70 -2.38 14.81 -5.04
C SER A 70 -2.44 15.93 -4.01
N ALA A 71 -3.49 16.72 -4.10
CA ALA A 71 -3.67 17.85 -3.19
C ALA A 71 -4.24 17.42 -1.85
N ASP A 72 -4.97 16.33 -1.83
CA ASP A 72 -5.56 15.86 -0.60
C ASP A 72 -5.79 14.36 -0.70
N MET A 73 -6.29 13.80 0.37
CA MET A 73 -6.48 12.36 0.44
C MET A 73 -7.53 11.86 -0.55
N LYS A 74 -8.55 12.66 -0.76
CA LYS A 74 -9.59 12.26 -1.70
C LYS A 74 -9.02 12.11 -3.11
N GLN A 75 -8.20 13.05 -3.52
CA GLN A 75 -7.59 12.98 -4.84
C GLN A 75 -6.63 11.81 -4.92
N MET A 76 -5.90 11.56 -3.84
CA MET A 76 -4.99 10.42 -3.81
C MET A 76 -5.75 9.11 -3.99
N VAL A 77 -6.89 8.98 -3.33
CA VAL A 77 -7.69 7.77 -3.47
C VAL A 77 -8.15 7.60 -4.90
N GLU A 78 -8.54 8.67 -5.54
CA GLU A 78 -9.01 8.58 -6.93
C GLU A 78 -7.89 8.21 -7.88
N MET A 79 -6.69 8.72 -7.65
CA MET A 79 -5.55 8.36 -8.47
C MET A 79 -5.27 6.87 -8.37
N LEU A 80 -5.28 6.34 -7.15
CA LEU A 80 -5.03 4.93 -6.94
C LEU A 80 -6.15 4.09 -7.53
N ARG A 81 -7.37 4.54 -7.38
CA ARG A 81 -8.51 3.80 -7.90
C ARG A 81 -8.44 3.67 -9.41
N ASP A 82 -8.05 4.73 -10.10
CA ASP A 82 -7.96 4.69 -11.54
C ASP A 82 -6.93 3.69 -12.00
N VAL A 83 -5.79 3.64 -11.34
CA VAL A 83 -4.75 2.69 -11.69
C VAL A 83 -5.21 1.27 -11.44
N TRP A 84 -5.82 1.04 -10.27
CA TRP A 84 -6.21 -0.31 -9.90
C TRP A 84 -7.41 -0.82 -10.66
N SER A 85 -8.22 0.06 -11.21
CA SER A 85 -9.34 -0.38 -12.01
C SER A 85 -8.94 -0.63 -13.47
N GLY A 86 -7.68 -0.37 -13.78
CA GLY A 86 -7.20 -0.61 -15.12
C GLY A 86 -7.51 0.49 -16.11
N LYS A 87 -7.96 1.63 -15.63
CA LYS A 87 -8.22 2.73 -16.54
C LYS A 87 -6.94 3.37 -17.00
N PRO A 88 -6.92 3.80 -18.24
CA PRO A 88 -5.71 4.47 -18.72
C PRO A 88 -5.63 5.80 -18.01
N LYS A 89 -4.48 6.23 -17.91
CA LYS A 89 -4.28 7.43 -17.30
C LYS A 89 -4.79 8.44 -18.09
N ARG A 90 -5.30 9.17 -18.06
CA ARG A 90 -5.85 9.98 -18.86
C ARG A 90 -5.29 10.84 -19.34
N LYS A 91 -5.20 11.11 -20.12
CA LYS A 91 -4.72 11.73 -20.62
C LYS A 91 -5.03 12.71 -20.77
N ARG A 92 -5.15 13.07 -20.94
CA ARG A 92 -5.52 13.88 -21.17
C ARG A 92 -5.48 14.28 -21.29
#